data_b3d555cbce20f2b20a63fa713ca72a2c
#
_entry.id   b3d555cbce20f2b20a63fa713ca72a2c
#
_cell.length_a   1.000
_cell.length_b   1.000
_cell.length_c   1.000
_cell.angle_alpha   90.00
_cell.angle_beta   90.00
_cell.angle_gamma   90.00
#
_symmetry.space_group_name_H-M   'P 1'
#
loop_
_entity.id
_entity.type
_entity.pdbx_description
1 polymer ?
#
loop_
_entity_poly.entity_id
_entity_poly.type
_entity_poly.pdbx_seq_one_letter_code
_entity_poly.pdbx_strand_id
1 'polypeptide(L)'
;MHSKMKGSTKKQQSASIAQNRKARHDYSIEQKFEAGLALQGWEVKSLRAGRAQLKEGYVYLDRGEAFLIGAHISPLASASTHVQPNPTRSRKLLLHREELNKLIGAVERRGYTLIPLSLYWKHGRAKVEVALARGKQAHDKRQAIKKRETEREMSRALRAAGKR
;
A
#
# COMPACT_ATOMS: atom_id res chain seq x y z
N MET A 1 48.06 -14.08 7.64
CA MET A 1 46.69 -14.20 8.21
C MET A 1 45.79 -13.23 7.49
N HIS A 2 45.03 -13.75 6.55
CA HIS A 2 44.06 -12.89 5.87
C HIS A 2 42.73 -12.95 6.60
N SER A 3 42.49 -11.97 7.39
CA SER A 3 41.14 -11.68 7.90
C SER A 3 40.30 -11.30 6.69
N LYS A 4 39.44 -12.20 6.25
CA LYS A 4 38.35 -11.85 5.35
C LYS A 4 37.43 -10.96 6.12
N MET A 5 37.58 -9.66 5.98
CA MET A 5 36.47 -8.75 6.26
C MET A 5 35.34 -9.15 5.33
N LYS A 6 34.38 -9.87 5.87
CA LYS A 6 33.05 -9.96 5.27
C LYS A 6 32.55 -8.53 5.28
N GLY A 7 32.64 -7.86 4.15
CA GLY A 7 31.92 -6.65 3.93
C GLY A 7 30.45 -6.98 4.15
N SER A 8 29.96 -6.65 5.33
CA SER A 8 28.55 -6.51 5.51
C SER A 8 28.17 -5.40 4.55
N THR A 9 27.63 -5.74 3.41
CA THR A 9 26.77 -4.85 2.69
C THR A 9 25.73 -4.41 3.71
N LYS A 10 25.99 -3.29 4.37
CA LYS A 10 24.95 -2.56 5.05
C LYS A 10 23.89 -2.36 3.97
N LYS A 11 22.86 -3.22 3.98
CA LYS A 11 21.58 -2.86 3.41
C LYS A 11 21.37 -1.45 3.92
N GLN A 12 21.48 -0.47 3.05
CA GLN A 12 21.14 0.89 3.43
C GLN A 12 19.72 0.79 3.95
N GLN A 13 19.59 0.79 5.26
CA GLN A 13 18.32 0.70 5.92
C GLN A 13 17.54 1.94 5.49
N SER A 14 16.57 1.73 4.64
CA SER A 14 15.62 2.75 4.27
C SER A 14 15.00 3.26 5.57
N ALA A 15 15.20 4.55 5.87
CA ALA A 15 14.64 5.15 7.08
C ALA A 15 13.11 5.21 6.94
N SER A 16 12.41 4.44 7.76
CA SER A 16 10.96 4.41 7.77
C SER A 16 10.36 5.74 8.20
N ILE A 17 9.41 6.26 7.46
CA ILE A 17 8.65 7.47 7.79
C ILE A 17 7.27 7.08 8.34
N ALA A 18 6.57 6.18 7.67
CA ALA A 18 5.25 5.71 8.06
C ALA A 18 5.02 4.27 7.61
N GLN A 19 4.24 3.54 8.38
CA GLN A 19 3.84 2.17 8.09
C GLN A 19 2.32 2.06 8.07
N ASN A 20 1.80 1.29 7.14
CA ASN A 20 0.37 0.97 7.09
C ASN A 20 0.12 -0.42 7.67
N ARG A 21 0.10 -0.52 8.99
CA ARG A 21 -0.08 -1.80 9.70
C ARG A 21 -1.47 -2.39 9.45
N LYS A 22 -2.48 -1.54 9.36
CA LYS A 22 -3.85 -1.97 9.09
C LYS A 22 -3.97 -2.65 7.74
N ALA A 23 -3.34 -2.09 6.70
CA ALA A 23 -3.34 -2.69 5.37
C ALA A 23 -2.64 -4.06 5.36
N ARG A 24 -1.53 -4.20 6.06
CA ARG A 24 -0.83 -5.49 6.20
C ARG A 24 -1.66 -6.55 6.90
N HIS A 25 -2.51 -6.13 7.83
CA HIS A 25 -3.44 -7.02 8.53
C HIS A 25 -4.67 -7.36 7.67
N ASP A 26 -5.24 -6.38 6.99
CA ASP A 26 -6.52 -6.50 6.29
C ASP A 26 -6.40 -7.08 4.87
N TYR A 27 -5.20 -7.03 4.28
CA TYR A 27 -4.97 -7.41 2.90
C TYR A 27 -3.94 -8.53 2.76
N SER A 28 -4.21 -9.43 1.84
CA SER A 28 -3.23 -10.41 1.37
C SER A 28 -2.37 -9.78 0.27
N ILE A 29 -1.09 -9.62 0.54
CA ILE A 29 -0.15 -8.95 -0.36
C ILE A 29 0.45 -9.97 -1.33
N GLU A 30 0.27 -9.75 -2.62
CA GLU A 30 0.80 -10.65 -3.65
C GLU A 30 2.10 -10.14 -4.26
N GLN A 31 2.18 -8.83 -4.53
CA GLN A 31 3.35 -8.23 -5.13
C GLN A 31 3.58 -6.83 -4.59
N LYS A 32 4.83 -6.42 -4.49
CA LYS A 32 5.23 -5.11 -4.00
C LYS A 32 6.00 -4.36 -5.08
N PHE A 33 5.78 -3.05 -5.15
CA PHE A 33 6.47 -2.14 -6.05
C PHE A 33 6.97 -0.94 -5.26
N GLU A 34 8.17 -0.47 -5.61
CA GLU A 34 8.71 0.77 -5.07
C GLU A 34 8.41 1.92 -6.01
N ALA A 35 7.71 2.93 -5.52
CA ALA A 35 7.38 4.13 -6.27
C ALA A 35 8.05 5.36 -5.66
N GLY A 36 8.47 6.29 -6.50
CA GLY A 36 8.80 7.63 -6.06
C GLY A 36 7.55 8.46 -5.79
N LEU A 37 7.70 9.59 -5.11
CA LEU A 37 6.64 10.55 -4.85
C LEU A 37 7.00 11.92 -5.38
N ALA A 38 6.09 12.53 -6.14
CA ALA A 38 6.16 13.94 -6.48
C ALA A 38 5.65 14.77 -5.30
N LEU A 39 6.54 15.43 -4.60
CA LEU A 39 6.28 16.16 -3.37
C LEU A 39 6.52 17.66 -3.52
N GLN A 40 5.78 18.44 -2.74
CA GLN A 40 6.05 19.86 -2.53
C GLN A 40 7.11 20.05 -1.42
N GLY A 41 7.76 21.21 -1.40
CA GLY A 41 8.85 21.45 -0.44
C GLY A 41 8.42 21.29 1.02
N TRP A 42 7.24 21.77 1.39
CA TRP A 42 6.70 21.63 2.74
C TRP A 42 6.43 20.17 3.13
N GLU A 43 6.03 19.35 2.14
CA GLU A 43 5.80 17.92 2.35
C GLU A 43 7.10 17.19 2.66
N VAL A 44 8.18 17.53 1.97
CA VAL A 44 9.51 16.96 2.24
C VAL A 44 9.96 17.28 3.67
N LYS A 45 9.78 18.52 4.11
CA LYS A 45 10.09 18.92 5.49
C LYS A 45 9.26 18.17 6.52
N SER A 46 7.97 18.03 6.28
CA SER A 46 7.07 17.27 7.15
C SER A 46 7.45 15.80 7.22
N LEU A 47 7.83 15.19 6.12
CA LEU A 47 8.28 13.80 6.08
C LEU A 47 9.60 13.61 6.84
N ARG A 48 10.52 14.56 6.78
CA ARG A 48 11.75 14.52 7.59
C ARG A 48 11.45 14.56 9.08
N ALA A 49 10.38 15.22 9.48
CA ALA A 49 9.89 15.24 10.85
C ALA A 49 9.03 14.03 11.22
N GLY A 50 8.86 13.08 10.30
CA GLY A 50 8.05 11.88 10.53
C GLY A 50 6.55 12.10 10.59
N ARG A 51 6.05 13.20 10.04
CA ARG A 51 4.64 13.60 10.14
C ARG A 51 3.81 13.12 8.95
N ALA A 52 3.67 11.83 8.83
CA ALA A 52 2.84 11.22 7.80
C ALA A 52 2.05 10.04 8.34
N GLN A 53 0.86 9.83 7.79
CA GLN A 53 0.00 8.69 8.08
C GLN A 53 -0.52 8.08 6.78
N LEU A 54 -0.43 6.78 6.65
CA LEU A 54 -0.88 6.02 5.48
C LEU A 54 -2.21 5.29 5.71
N LYS A 55 -2.73 5.27 6.91
CA LYS A 55 -3.87 4.45 7.32
C LYS A 55 -5.07 4.55 6.38
N GLU A 56 -5.41 5.77 5.96
CA GLU A 56 -6.53 6.05 5.06
C GLU A 56 -6.08 6.14 3.58
N GLY A 57 -4.81 5.85 3.32
CA GLY A 57 -4.23 5.96 1.99
C GLY A 57 -4.60 4.79 1.08
N TYR A 58 -4.74 5.09 -0.18
CA TYR A 58 -4.86 4.10 -1.25
C TYR A 58 -4.21 4.63 -2.52
N VAL A 59 -3.95 3.75 -3.46
CA VAL A 59 -3.38 4.09 -4.75
C VAL A 59 -4.48 4.05 -5.80
N TYR A 60 -4.61 5.13 -6.54
CA TYR A 60 -5.58 5.30 -7.60
C TYR A 60 -4.88 5.43 -8.96
N LEU A 61 -5.39 4.71 -9.95
CA LEU A 61 -4.90 4.78 -11.32
C LEU A 61 -5.85 5.66 -12.14
N ASP A 62 -5.29 6.67 -12.79
CA ASP A 62 -6.03 7.59 -13.64
C ASP A 62 -5.20 7.93 -14.89
N ARG A 63 -5.79 7.73 -16.05
CA ARG A 63 -5.19 8.05 -17.36
C ARG A 63 -3.76 7.52 -17.55
N GLY A 64 -3.53 6.28 -17.12
CA GLY A 64 -2.24 5.62 -17.22
C GLY A 64 -1.19 6.09 -16.21
N GLU A 65 -1.60 6.80 -15.16
CA GLU A 65 -0.75 7.27 -14.08
C GLU A 65 -1.27 6.80 -12.72
N ALA A 66 -0.38 6.73 -11.74
CA ALA A 66 -0.71 6.32 -10.38
C ALA A 66 -0.60 7.48 -9.40
N PHE A 67 -1.56 7.56 -8.49
CA PHE A 67 -1.64 8.60 -7.47
C PHE A 67 -1.82 8.01 -6.09
N LEU A 68 -1.13 8.57 -5.11
CA LEU A 68 -1.37 8.29 -3.69
C LEU A 68 -2.46 9.24 -3.18
N ILE A 69 -3.57 8.69 -2.76
CA ILE A 69 -4.76 9.42 -2.30
C ILE A 69 -5.05 9.07 -0.85
N GLY A 70 -5.54 10.03 -0.08
CA GLY A 70 -5.94 9.81 1.31
C GLY A 70 -4.79 9.69 2.31
N ALA A 71 -3.55 9.69 1.87
CA ALA A 71 -2.40 9.79 2.76
C ALA A 71 -2.32 11.20 3.36
N HIS A 72 -2.09 11.26 4.67
CA HIS A 72 -2.04 12.52 5.40
C HIS A 72 -0.60 12.90 5.69
N ILE A 73 -0.20 14.09 5.25
CA ILE A 73 1.08 14.71 5.62
C ILE A 73 0.77 16.00 6.35
N SER A 74 1.04 16.01 7.66
CA SER A 74 0.74 17.18 8.51
C SER A 74 1.74 18.30 8.25
N PRO A 75 1.28 19.53 7.93
CA PRO A 75 2.15 20.68 7.80
C PRO A 75 2.86 20.98 9.13
N LEU A 76 4.12 21.42 9.05
CA LEU A 76 4.83 21.95 10.21
C LEU A 76 4.36 23.39 10.51
N ALA A 77 4.45 23.79 11.77
CA ALA A 77 4.13 25.16 12.17
C ALA A 77 5.01 26.21 11.46
N SER A 78 6.19 25.80 10.98
CA SER A 78 7.13 26.63 10.21
C SER A 78 6.83 26.66 8.72
N ALA A 79 5.73 26.06 8.25
CA ALA A 79 5.35 26.12 6.84
C ALA A 79 5.17 27.58 6.41
N SER A 80 5.69 27.92 5.22
CA SER A 80 5.62 29.27 4.70
C SER A 80 4.16 29.76 4.61
N THR A 81 3.91 30.99 5.03
CA THR A 81 2.62 31.64 4.93
C THR A 81 2.12 31.83 3.48
N HIS A 82 3.02 31.72 2.50
CA HIS A 82 2.70 31.81 1.08
C HIS A 82 2.17 30.49 0.49
N VAL A 83 2.29 29.40 1.20
CA VAL A 83 1.80 28.09 0.78
C VAL A 83 0.61 27.73 1.66
N GLN A 84 -0.53 27.45 1.03
CA GLN A 84 -1.65 26.83 1.73
C GLN A 84 -1.48 25.31 1.65
N PRO A 85 -0.89 24.68 2.65
CA PRO A 85 -0.63 23.26 2.61
C PRO A 85 -1.92 22.46 2.72
N ASN A 86 -2.16 21.56 1.76
CA ASN A 86 -3.24 20.60 1.83
C ASN A 86 -2.69 19.26 2.35
N PRO A 87 -3.01 18.86 3.59
CA PRO A 87 -2.48 17.63 4.18
C PRO A 87 -2.84 16.36 3.43
N THR A 88 -3.96 16.37 2.73
CA THR A 88 -4.52 15.20 2.02
C THR A 88 -4.43 15.34 0.50
N ARG A 89 -3.54 16.18 0.03
CA ARG A 89 -3.32 16.38 -1.41
C ARG A 89 -3.07 15.05 -2.12
N SER A 90 -3.68 14.88 -3.28
CA SER A 90 -3.35 13.78 -4.19
C SER A 90 -1.90 13.93 -4.68
N ARG A 91 -1.09 12.87 -4.56
CA ARG A 91 0.33 12.88 -4.89
C ARG A 91 0.62 11.87 -5.97
N LYS A 92 1.28 12.32 -7.03
CA LYS A 92 1.65 11.45 -8.14
C LYS A 92 2.74 10.48 -7.69
N LEU A 93 2.56 9.21 -8.01
CA LEU A 93 3.56 8.18 -7.85
C LEU A 93 4.41 8.07 -9.11
N LEU A 94 5.71 7.94 -8.91
CA LEU A 94 6.68 7.81 -9.99
C LEU A 94 7.09 6.34 -10.12
N LEU A 95 6.57 5.70 -11.14
CA LEU A 95 6.82 4.30 -11.48
C LEU A 95 7.38 4.19 -12.88
N HIS A 96 8.18 3.17 -13.12
CA HIS A 96 8.57 2.83 -14.48
C HIS A 96 7.34 2.39 -15.29
N ARG A 97 7.34 2.67 -16.59
CA ARG A 97 6.21 2.34 -17.46
C ARG A 97 5.82 0.87 -17.39
N GLU A 98 6.78 -0.02 -17.35
CA GLU A 98 6.55 -1.46 -17.25
C GLU A 98 5.84 -1.85 -15.94
N GLU A 99 6.27 -1.27 -14.82
CA GLU A 99 5.63 -1.48 -13.51
C GLU A 99 4.21 -0.92 -13.51
N LEU A 100 4.04 0.28 -14.05
CA LEU A 100 2.73 0.92 -14.15
C LEU A 100 1.77 0.10 -15.00
N ASN A 101 2.22 -0.41 -16.14
CA ASN A 101 1.42 -1.28 -17.00
C ASN A 101 1.02 -2.59 -16.29
N LYS A 102 1.92 -3.18 -15.51
CA LYS A 102 1.61 -4.36 -14.67
C LYS A 102 0.52 -4.05 -13.64
N LEU A 103 0.61 -2.90 -12.98
CA LEU A 103 -0.39 -2.47 -12.00
C LEU A 103 -1.75 -2.24 -12.65
N ILE A 104 -1.78 -1.57 -13.80
CA ILE A 104 -3.02 -1.31 -14.55
C ILE A 104 -3.68 -2.65 -14.95
N GLY A 105 -2.92 -3.56 -15.54
CA GLY A 105 -3.42 -4.87 -15.94
C GLY A 105 -3.92 -5.70 -14.76
N ALA A 106 -3.25 -5.62 -13.62
CA ALA A 106 -3.64 -6.36 -12.43
C ALA A 106 -4.91 -5.81 -11.78
N VAL A 107 -5.10 -4.48 -11.76
CA VAL A 107 -6.30 -3.84 -11.20
C VAL A 107 -7.55 -4.14 -12.05
N GLU A 108 -7.38 -4.28 -13.35
CA GLU A 108 -8.45 -4.70 -14.25
C GLU A 108 -8.93 -6.14 -13.97
N ARG A 109 -8.09 -6.96 -13.34
CA ARG A 109 -8.47 -8.30 -12.87
C ARG A 109 -9.30 -8.20 -11.59
N ARG A 110 -10.28 -9.06 -11.47
CA ARG A 110 -11.22 -9.06 -10.35
C ARG A 110 -10.52 -9.30 -9.00
N GLY A 111 -10.84 -8.46 -8.04
CA GLY A 111 -10.47 -8.64 -6.64
C GLY A 111 -9.13 -8.04 -6.24
N TYR A 112 -8.38 -7.45 -7.15
CA TYR A 112 -7.13 -6.77 -6.81
C TYR A 112 -7.34 -5.29 -6.50
N THR A 113 -6.59 -4.79 -5.54
CA THR A 113 -6.51 -3.38 -5.20
C THR A 113 -5.05 -2.99 -4.98
N LEU A 114 -4.78 -1.70 -5.03
CA LEU A 114 -3.47 -1.13 -4.77
C LEU A 114 -3.49 -0.36 -3.45
N ILE A 115 -2.57 -0.68 -2.57
CA ILE A 115 -2.46 -0.04 -1.26
C ILE A 115 -1.03 0.38 -0.98
N PRO A 116 -0.83 1.53 -0.32
CA PRO A 116 0.47 1.90 0.20
C PRO A 116 0.76 1.13 1.48
N LEU A 117 1.91 0.47 1.55
CA LEU A 117 2.32 -0.28 2.73
C LEU A 117 3.23 0.51 3.65
N SER A 118 4.15 1.25 3.07
CA SER A 118 5.13 2.03 3.83
C SER A 118 5.63 3.22 3.04
N LEU A 119 6.02 4.23 3.78
CA LEU A 119 6.66 5.43 3.28
C LEU A 119 8.03 5.51 3.94
N TYR A 120 9.09 5.69 3.16
CA TYR A 120 10.47 5.64 3.65
C TYR A 120 11.42 6.48 2.81
N TRP A 121 12.58 6.79 3.39
CA TRP A 121 13.67 7.45 2.68
C TRP A 121 14.63 6.43 2.09
N LYS A 122 14.97 6.61 0.83
CA LYS A 122 15.98 5.82 0.12
C LYS A 122 16.78 6.72 -0.78
N HIS A 123 18.11 6.75 -0.61
CA HIS A 123 18.99 7.63 -1.37
C HIS A 123 18.55 9.10 -1.36
N GLY A 124 18.11 9.60 -0.20
CA GLY A 124 17.65 10.99 -0.03
C GLY A 124 16.31 11.31 -0.66
N ARG A 125 15.59 10.33 -1.17
CA ARG A 125 14.27 10.50 -1.79
C ARG A 125 13.20 9.73 -1.02
N ALA A 126 12.01 10.33 -0.94
CA ALA A 126 10.86 9.64 -0.39
C ALA A 126 10.36 8.58 -1.38
N LYS A 127 10.19 7.38 -0.87
CA LYS A 127 9.66 6.23 -1.61
C LYS A 127 8.44 5.66 -0.90
N VAL A 128 7.54 5.11 -1.70
CA VAL A 128 6.37 4.38 -1.21
C VAL A 128 6.45 2.94 -1.70
N GLU A 129 6.27 2.02 -0.79
CA GLU A 129 6.03 0.63 -1.14
C GLU A 129 4.55 0.45 -1.45
N VAL A 130 4.24 0.19 -2.71
CA VAL A 130 2.90 -0.07 -3.20
C VAL A 130 2.68 -1.57 -3.30
N ALA A 131 1.59 -2.05 -2.76
CA ALA A 131 1.24 -3.46 -2.83
C ALA A 131 0.06 -3.70 -3.76
N LEU A 132 0.21 -4.73 -4.58
CA LEU A 132 -0.90 -5.39 -5.24
C LEU A 132 -1.47 -6.41 -4.28
N ALA A 133 -2.72 -6.23 -3.87
CA ALA A 133 -3.29 -6.97 -2.77
C ALA A 133 -4.76 -7.32 -2.99
N ARG A 134 -5.22 -8.29 -2.22
CA ARG A 134 -6.63 -8.65 -2.09
C ARG A 134 -7.08 -8.41 -0.66
N GLY A 135 -8.31 -7.93 -0.49
CA GLY A 135 -8.89 -7.73 0.82
C GLY A 135 -9.01 -9.03 1.59
N LYS A 136 -8.11 -9.25 2.53
CA LYS A 136 -8.03 -10.48 3.31
C LYS A 136 -9.30 -10.72 4.13
N GLN A 137 -9.74 -9.73 4.90
CA GLN A 137 -10.95 -9.86 5.72
C GLN A 137 -12.21 -9.93 4.88
N ALA A 138 -12.35 -9.09 3.86
CA ALA A 138 -13.49 -9.15 2.95
C ALA A 138 -13.49 -10.45 2.15
N HIS A 139 -12.33 -10.88 1.68
CA HIS A 139 -12.15 -12.14 0.96
C HIS A 139 -12.40 -13.34 1.87
N ASP A 140 -11.80 -13.36 3.05
CA ASP A 140 -11.99 -14.41 4.03
C ASP A 140 -13.43 -14.46 4.55
N LYS A 141 -14.06 -13.31 4.77
CA LYS A 141 -15.49 -13.23 5.11
C LYS A 141 -16.37 -13.78 3.99
N ARG A 142 -16.10 -13.38 2.74
CA ARG A 142 -16.84 -13.90 1.59
C ARG A 142 -16.63 -15.40 1.42
N GLN A 143 -15.40 -15.88 1.55
CA GLN A 143 -15.11 -17.30 1.48
C GLN A 143 -15.69 -18.06 2.67
N ALA A 144 -15.62 -17.51 3.87
CA ALA A 144 -16.24 -18.09 5.04
C ALA A 144 -17.76 -18.13 4.91
N ILE A 145 -18.39 -17.09 4.36
CA ILE A 145 -19.82 -17.06 4.06
C ILE A 145 -20.16 -18.09 2.98
N LYS A 146 -19.43 -18.11 1.88
CA LYS A 146 -19.60 -19.11 0.81
C LYS A 146 -19.42 -20.53 1.33
N LYS A 147 -18.39 -20.75 2.12
CA LYS A 147 -18.13 -22.05 2.74
C LYS A 147 -19.27 -22.46 3.66
N ARG A 148 -19.74 -21.55 4.51
CA ARG A 148 -20.89 -21.79 5.38
C ARG A 148 -22.16 -22.04 4.60
N GLU A 149 -22.42 -21.28 3.55
CA GLU A 149 -23.57 -21.48 2.67
C GLU A 149 -23.50 -22.83 1.96
N THR A 150 -22.33 -23.17 1.41
CA THR A 150 -22.10 -24.48 0.77
C THR A 150 -22.27 -25.62 1.77
N GLU A 151 -21.73 -25.49 2.97
CA GLU A 151 -21.91 -26.49 4.04
C GLU A 151 -23.36 -26.60 4.49
N ARG A 152 -24.09 -25.48 4.57
CA ARG A 152 -25.53 -25.47 4.85
C ARG A 152 -26.34 -26.13 3.77
N GLU A 153 -26.03 -25.83 2.51
CA GLU A 153 -26.68 -26.43 1.35
C GLU A 153 -26.41 -27.94 1.29
N MET A 154 -25.18 -28.37 1.52
CA MET A 154 -24.82 -29.77 1.61
C MET A 154 -25.54 -30.46 2.77
N SER A 155 -25.60 -29.83 3.93
CA SER A 155 -26.33 -30.36 5.10
C SER A 155 -27.82 -30.49 4.83
N ARG A 156 -28.43 -29.52 4.16
CA ARG A 156 -29.83 -29.57 3.73
C ARG A 156 -30.05 -30.69 2.74
N ALA A 157 -29.18 -30.83 1.74
CA ALA A 157 -29.27 -31.89 0.73
C ALA A 157 -29.11 -33.28 1.38
N LEU A 158 -28.18 -33.44 2.32
CA LEU A 158 -27.98 -34.68 3.08
C LEU A 158 -29.18 -34.99 3.98
N ARG A 159 -29.77 -34.00 4.64
CA ARG A 159 -30.99 -34.17 5.44
C ARG A 159 -32.18 -34.54 4.58
N ALA A 160 -32.35 -33.91 3.43
CA ALA A 160 -33.39 -34.22 2.50
C ALA A 160 -33.24 -35.67 1.96
N ALA A 161 -31.99 -36.08 1.64
CA ALA A 161 -31.71 -37.45 1.21
C ALA A 161 -31.90 -38.48 2.33
N GLY A 162 -31.62 -38.10 3.59
CA GLY A 162 -31.80 -38.99 4.75
C GLY A 162 -33.25 -39.16 5.23
N LYS A 163 -34.16 -38.31 4.75
CA LYS A 163 -35.59 -38.35 5.10
C LYS A 163 -36.45 -39.20 4.12
N ARG A 164 -35.82 -39.82 3.18
CA ARG A 164 -36.51 -40.77 2.26
C ARG A 164 -36.64 -42.13 2.84
#